data_15be6e8952481680c7e8b3e607d67afa
#
_entry.id   15be6e8952481680c7e8b3e607d67afa
#
_cell.length_a   1.000
_cell.length_b   1.000
_cell.length_c   1.000
_cell.angle_alpha   90.00
_cell.angle_beta   90.00
_cell.angle_gamma   90.00
#
_symmetry.space_group_name_H-M   'P 1'
#
loop_
_entity.id
_entity.type
_entity.pdbx_description
1 polymer ?
#
loop_
_entity_poly.entity_id
_entity_poly.type
_entity_poly.pdbx_seq_one_letter_code
_entity_poly.pdbx_strand_id
1 'polypeptide(L)'
;MTLPIPTYAFTVPSLHDGTPLDCRLYLPRVSLEPGNIRGAIVAHPYATLGGCYDDPVVSFVGGELLKSGYIVGTFNFRGAGNSEGRTSWTAKPELADYVSFYGFMLCYLYCLELRVAPLRGDNSSPEEGADNRGSRAQPTPRRANIHLILGGYSYGSLIASHLPTLDVVANLFKNMKAAPPSYEIVQTAGKVSGFFEASGSTPERPLVARDYRAMVERLDITRASISYLLVSPLLPPLNLFLTFFSTMSLDISIHIPSQREQIPCPKPTHQLCTHPSLAIYGNQDTFTSASKLNKWSDELSHAPRSQFRSAEIDGAGHFWREDGVESQARDALRNWLRLIP
;
A
#
# COMPACT_ATOMS: atom_id res chain seq x y z
N MET A 1 -2.37 -17.97 10.13
CA MET A 1 -2.80 -18.16 8.72
C MET A 1 -1.77 -17.46 7.85
N THR A 2 -1.28 -18.09 6.81
CA THR A 2 -0.40 -17.49 5.80
C THR A 2 -1.24 -17.01 4.61
N LEU A 3 -0.64 -16.28 3.69
CA LEU A 3 -1.29 -15.92 2.43
C LEU A 3 -1.69 -17.20 1.66
N PRO A 4 -2.91 -17.27 1.13
CA PRO A 4 -3.36 -18.38 0.28
C PRO A 4 -2.76 -18.28 -1.15
N ILE A 5 -3.26 -19.08 -2.07
CA ILE A 5 -3.03 -18.85 -3.50
C ILE A 5 -3.57 -17.45 -3.87
N PRO A 6 -2.83 -16.63 -4.64
CA PRO A 6 -3.28 -15.30 -5.00
C PRO A 6 -4.57 -15.34 -5.83
N THR A 7 -5.44 -14.37 -5.60
CA THR A 7 -6.65 -14.21 -6.42
C THR A 7 -6.30 -13.76 -7.83
N TYR A 8 -5.33 -12.86 -7.93
CA TYR A 8 -4.81 -12.36 -9.21
C TYR A 8 -3.29 -12.31 -9.18
N ALA A 9 -2.66 -12.71 -10.29
CA ALA A 9 -1.24 -12.53 -10.57
C ALA A 9 -1.10 -11.78 -11.90
N PHE A 10 -0.27 -10.74 -11.93
CA PHE A 10 -0.12 -9.84 -13.07
C PHE A 10 1.21 -9.08 -12.97
N THR A 11 1.51 -8.27 -13.97
CA THR A 11 2.68 -7.39 -13.96
C THR A 11 2.27 -5.93 -14.02
N VAL A 12 3.08 -5.06 -13.41
CA VAL A 12 3.01 -3.60 -13.60
C VAL A 12 4.40 -3.06 -13.96
N PRO A 13 4.49 -2.04 -14.81
CA PRO A 13 5.78 -1.41 -15.12
C PRO A 13 6.25 -0.52 -13.96
N SER A 14 7.55 -0.50 -13.72
CA SER A 14 8.17 0.47 -12.82
C SER A 14 8.12 1.88 -13.37
N LEU A 15 7.79 2.86 -12.54
CA LEU A 15 7.86 4.29 -12.89
C LEU A 15 9.29 4.76 -13.17
N HIS A 16 10.30 4.03 -12.69
CA HIS A 16 11.70 4.38 -12.91
C HIS A 16 12.11 4.25 -14.37
N ASP A 17 11.74 3.13 -15.01
CA ASP A 17 12.26 2.76 -16.32
C ASP A 17 11.36 1.79 -17.12
N GLY A 18 10.18 1.50 -16.63
CA GLY A 18 9.25 0.57 -17.25
C GLY A 18 9.56 -0.91 -16.97
N THR A 19 10.53 -1.23 -16.12
CA THR A 19 10.84 -2.63 -15.74
C THR A 19 9.58 -3.36 -15.27
N PRO A 20 9.22 -4.53 -15.85
CA PRO A 20 8.08 -5.33 -15.42
C PRO A 20 8.28 -5.89 -14.02
N LEU A 21 7.33 -5.61 -13.13
CA LEU A 21 7.29 -6.08 -11.74
C LEU A 21 6.21 -7.12 -11.59
N ASP A 22 6.57 -8.29 -11.04
CA ASP A 22 5.64 -9.39 -10.75
C ASP A 22 4.85 -9.11 -9.48
N CYS A 23 3.52 -9.12 -9.58
CA CYS A 23 2.60 -8.63 -8.57
C CYS A 23 1.49 -9.65 -8.29
N ARG A 24 1.01 -9.66 -7.05
CA ARG A 24 -0.10 -10.51 -6.61
C ARG A 24 -1.11 -9.74 -5.78
N LEU A 25 -2.39 -10.07 -5.93
CA LEU A 25 -3.48 -9.63 -5.07
C LEU A 25 -4.18 -10.79 -4.41
N TYR A 26 -4.59 -10.57 -3.17
CA TYR A 26 -5.33 -11.50 -2.35
C TYR A 26 -6.59 -10.80 -1.83
N LEU A 27 -7.75 -11.34 -2.15
CA LEU A 27 -9.03 -10.79 -1.71
C LEU A 27 -9.49 -11.47 -0.42
N PRO A 28 -10.03 -10.72 0.55
CA PRO A 28 -10.59 -11.29 1.75
C PRO A 28 -11.86 -12.08 1.42
N ARG A 29 -12.19 -13.08 2.24
CA ARG A 29 -13.42 -13.88 2.08
C ARG A 29 -14.68 -13.15 2.55
N VAL A 30 -14.52 -12.00 3.18
CA VAL A 30 -15.63 -11.15 3.63
C VAL A 30 -16.10 -10.25 2.49
N SER A 31 -17.40 -9.95 2.44
CA SER A 31 -17.93 -9.01 1.47
C SER A 31 -17.32 -7.62 1.68
N LEU A 32 -16.99 -6.97 0.58
CA LEU A 32 -16.53 -5.58 0.62
C LEU A 32 -17.72 -4.67 0.88
N GLU A 33 -17.58 -3.78 1.85
CA GLU A 33 -18.63 -2.82 2.19
C GLU A 33 -18.41 -1.50 1.47
N PRO A 34 -19.45 -0.94 0.79
CA PRO A 34 -19.36 0.39 0.21
C PRO A 34 -18.97 1.42 1.27
N GLY A 35 -18.03 2.28 0.94
CA GLY A 35 -17.55 3.32 1.86
C GLY A 35 -16.53 2.86 2.89
N ASN A 36 -16.05 1.61 2.80
CA ASN A 36 -15.00 1.08 3.68
C ASN A 36 -14.11 0.08 2.94
N ILE A 37 -13.43 0.54 1.88
CA ILE A 37 -12.51 -0.31 1.12
C ILE A 37 -11.11 -0.20 1.73
N ARG A 38 -10.59 -1.33 2.20
CA ARG A 38 -9.30 -1.40 2.89
C ARG A 38 -8.30 -2.22 2.10
N GLY A 39 -7.11 -1.66 1.87
CA GLY A 39 -6.00 -2.33 1.21
C GLY A 39 -4.73 -2.32 2.05
N ALA A 40 -3.82 -3.23 1.75
CA ALA A 40 -2.50 -3.26 2.36
C ALA A 40 -1.45 -3.73 1.35
N ILE A 41 -0.29 -3.12 1.37
CA ILE A 41 0.90 -3.57 0.65
C ILE A 41 1.86 -4.15 1.67
N VAL A 42 2.43 -5.32 1.38
CA VAL A 42 3.51 -5.92 2.17
C VAL A 42 4.70 -6.20 1.26
N ALA A 43 5.70 -5.32 1.30
CA ALA A 43 6.91 -5.44 0.51
C ALA A 43 7.91 -6.40 1.17
N HIS A 44 8.63 -7.16 0.35
CA HIS A 44 9.56 -8.20 0.78
C HIS A 44 10.94 -7.67 1.20
N PRO A 45 11.77 -8.49 1.88
CA PRO A 45 13.12 -8.10 2.28
C PRO A 45 14.08 -8.03 1.07
N TYR A 46 15.37 -7.79 1.34
CA TYR A 46 16.37 -7.51 0.31
C TYR A 46 16.53 -8.67 -0.69
N ALA A 47 16.31 -8.39 -1.97
CA ALA A 47 16.28 -9.38 -3.04
C ALA A 47 17.61 -10.16 -3.19
N THR A 48 18.75 -9.49 -3.02
CA THR A 48 20.07 -10.14 -3.14
C THR A 48 20.36 -11.17 -2.04
N LEU A 49 19.59 -11.14 -0.94
CA LEU A 49 19.63 -12.16 0.12
C LEU A 49 18.51 -13.21 -0.03
N GLY A 50 17.92 -13.32 -1.22
CA GLY A 50 16.85 -14.26 -1.50
C GLY A 50 15.44 -13.74 -1.18
N GLY A 51 15.29 -12.45 -0.85
CA GLY A 51 13.98 -11.83 -0.58
C GLY A 51 13.07 -11.83 -1.82
N CYS A 52 11.83 -12.26 -1.62
CA CYS A 52 10.74 -12.17 -2.61
C CYS A 52 9.39 -12.17 -1.88
N TYR A 53 8.32 -11.97 -2.58
CA TYR A 53 6.96 -11.92 -1.96
C TYR A 53 6.51 -13.25 -1.33
N ASP A 54 7.20 -14.38 -1.61
CA ASP A 54 6.96 -15.68 -0.98
C ASP A 54 7.68 -15.83 0.37
N ASP A 55 8.36 -14.78 0.86
CA ASP A 55 9.00 -14.77 2.17
C ASP A 55 8.00 -15.11 3.29
N PRO A 56 8.37 -15.98 4.26
CA PRO A 56 7.48 -16.36 5.36
C PRO A 56 6.92 -15.19 6.16
N VAL A 57 7.71 -14.13 6.39
CA VAL A 57 7.26 -12.93 7.12
C VAL A 57 6.22 -12.17 6.31
N VAL A 58 6.47 -11.95 5.01
CA VAL A 58 5.47 -11.37 4.10
C VAL A 58 4.18 -12.17 4.13
N SER A 59 4.30 -13.49 4.11
CA SER A 59 3.17 -14.42 4.09
C SER A 59 2.35 -14.39 5.39
N PHE A 60 2.98 -14.37 6.56
CA PHE A 60 2.22 -14.33 7.81
C PHE A 60 1.61 -12.95 8.09
N VAL A 61 2.32 -11.87 7.79
CA VAL A 61 1.81 -10.50 7.93
C VAL A 61 0.64 -10.27 6.97
N GLY A 62 0.81 -10.61 5.70
CA GLY A 62 -0.25 -10.52 4.70
C GLY A 62 -1.45 -11.39 5.06
N GLY A 63 -1.24 -12.60 5.57
CA GLY A 63 -2.31 -13.49 6.02
C GLY A 63 -3.13 -12.93 7.18
N GLU A 64 -2.51 -12.18 8.11
CA GLU A 64 -3.22 -11.54 9.21
C GLU A 64 -4.02 -10.31 8.75
N LEU A 65 -3.46 -9.51 7.83
CA LEU A 65 -4.15 -8.40 7.19
C LEU A 65 -5.36 -8.89 6.38
N LEU A 66 -5.18 -9.96 5.58
CA LEU A 66 -6.25 -10.57 4.79
C LEU A 66 -7.39 -11.07 5.67
N LYS A 67 -7.07 -11.72 6.80
CA LYS A 67 -8.04 -12.17 7.81
C LYS A 67 -8.79 -11.02 8.44
N SER A 68 -8.14 -9.86 8.57
CA SER A 68 -8.75 -8.63 9.09
C SER A 68 -9.56 -7.86 8.05
N GLY A 69 -9.79 -8.44 6.87
CA GLY A 69 -10.63 -7.87 5.82
C GLY A 69 -9.93 -6.90 4.87
N TYR A 70 -8.59 -6.84 4.88
CA TYR A 70 -7.83 -6.04 3.93
C TYR A 70 -7.64 -6.78 2.61
N ILE A 71 -7.72 -6.08 1.51
CA ILE A 71 -7.20 -6.55 0.22
C ILE A 71 -5.69 -6.43 0.29
N VAL A 72 -4.98 -7.56 0.20
CA VAL A 72 -3.53 -7.57 0.35
C VAL A 72 -2.87 -7.62 -1.02
N GLY A 73 -1.94 -6.70 -1.26
CA GLY A 73 -1.06 -6.68 -2.41
C GLY A 73 0.38 -7.00 -2.03
N THR A 74 1.02 -7.85 -2.81
CA THR A 74 2.46 -8.12 -2.73
C THR A 74 3.06 -7.99 -4.11
N PHE A 75 4.31 -7.59 -4.18
CA PHE A 75 5.05 -7.49 -5.43
C PHE A 75 6.52 -7.85 -5.20
N ASN A 76 7.19 -8.26 -6.24
CA ASN A 76 8.62 -8.44 -6.25
C ASN A 76 9.31 -7.15 -6.72
N PHE A 77 10.25 -6.63 -5.92
CA PHE A 77 11.16 -5.59 -6.40
C PHE A 77 11.93 -6.09 -7.62
N ARG A 78 12.48 -5.19 -8.42
CA ARG A 78 13.35 -5.52 -9.53
C ARG A 78 14.45 -6.51 -9.14
N GLY A 79 14.68 -7.52 -9.99
CA GLY A 79 15.66 -8.57 -9.75
C GLY A 79 15.28 -9.60 -8.71
N ALA A 80 14.04 -9.57 -8.18
CA ALA A 80 13.49 -10.60 -7.28
C ALA A 80 12.45 -11.46 -8.00
N GLY A 81 12.45 -12.76 -7.74
CA GLY A 81 11.47 -13.70 -8.30
C GLY A 81 11.36 -13.61 -9.82
N ASN A 82 10.15 -13.34 -10.33
CA ASN A 82 9.90 -13.16 -11.77
C ASN A 82 9.92 -11.69 -12.21
N SER A 83 10.20 -10.73 -11.32
CA SER A 83 10.41 -9.34 -11.73
C SER A 83 11.71 -9.22 -12.53
N GLU A 84 11.65 -8.45 -13.62
CA GLU A 84 12.83 -8.18 -14.43
C GLU A 84 13.79 -7.18 -13.77
N GLY A 85 14.89 -6.87 -14.44
CA GLY A 85 15.90 -5.92 -13.98
C GLY A 85 16.87 -6.51 -12.97
N ARG A 86 17.49 -5.65 -12.18
CA ARG A 86 18.46 -6.00 -11.12
C ARG A 86 18.32 -5.07 -9.93
N THR A 87 18.55 -5.59 -8.74
CA THR A 87 18.60 -4.80 -7.51
C THR A 87 19.68 -3.71 -7.64
N SER A 88 19.30 -2.48 -7.27
CA SER A 88 20.20 -1.33 -7.35
C SER A 88 21.03 -1.16 -6.08
N TRP A 89 22.06 -0.33 -6.16
CA TRP A 89 22.88 0.06 -5.02
C TRP A 89 22.31 1.27 -4.25
N THR A 90 21.42 2.04 -4.87
CA THR A 90 20.94 3.32 -4.34
C THR A 90 19.55 3.26 -3.73
N ALA A 91 18.86 2.14 -3.88
CA ALA A 91 17.46 1.94 -3.49
C ALA A 91 16.44 2.89 -4.18
N LYS A 92 16.88 3.82 -5.01
CA LYS A 92 15.98 4.74 -5.73
C LYS A 92 15.09 4.06 -6.77
N PRO A 93 15.62 3.13 -7.61
CA PRO A 93 14.78 2.33 -8.49
C PRO A 93 13.74 1.49 -7.73
N GLU A 94 14.12 0.88 -6.60
CA GLU A 94 13.21 0.09 -5.75
C GLU A 94 12.15 0.97 -5.08
N LEU A 95 12.48 2.20 -4.74
CA LEU A 95 11.50 3.17 -4.28
C LEU A 95 10.44 3.44 -5.38
N ALA A 96 10.87 3.61 -6.63
CA ALA A 96 9.96 3.78 -7.75
C ALA A 96 9.15 2.50 -8.05
N ASP A 97 9.73 1.31 -7.86
CA ASP A 97 9.00 0.04 -7.95
C ASP A 97 7.86 0.00 -6.91
N TYR A 98 8.16 0.36 -5.66
CA TYR A 98 7.13 0.44 -4.62
C TYR A 98 6.05 1.47 -4.96
N VAL A 99 6.43 2.67 -5.41
CA VAL A 99 5.49 3.73 -5.80
C VAL A 99 4.61 3.29 -6.98
N SER A 100 5.15 2.51 -7.91
CA SER A 100 4.37 1.92 -9.02
C SER A 100 3.26 1.02 -8.52
N PHE A 101 3.60 0.13 -7.59
CA PHE A 101 2.61 -0.77 -6.99
C PHE A 101 1.67 -0.04 -6.01
N TYR A 102 2.15 0.99 -5.31
CA TYR A 102 1.31 1.87 -4.49
C TYR A 102 0.23 2.57 -5.34
N GLY A 103 0.64 3.15 -6.46
CA GLY A 103 -0.31 3.77 -7.40
C GLY A 103 -1.31 2.77 -7.97
N PHE A 104 -0.84 1.56 -8.34
CA PHE A 104 -1.73 0.47 -8.74
C PHE A 104 -2.78 0.18 -7.65
N MET A 105 -2.36 -0.04 -6.41
CA MET A 105 -3.27 -0.33 -5.29
C MET A 105 -4.28 0.79 -5.05
N LEU A 106 -3.82 2.05 -5.06
CA LEU A 106 -4.69 3.21 -4.90
C LEU A 106 -5.77 3.26 -5.99
N CYS A 107 -5.37 3.10 -7.26
CA CYS A 107 -6.30 3.09 -8.39
C CYS A 107 -7.25 1.87 -8.33
N TYR A 108 -6.73 0.70 -7.98
CA TYR A 108 -7.52 -0.53 -7.86
C TYR A 108 -8.61 -0.43 -6.79
N LEU A 109 -8.26 0.05 -5.59
CA LEU A 109 -9.22 0.24 -4.50
C LEU A 109 -10.29 1.28 -4.86
N TYR A 110 -9.90 2.34 -5.56
CA TYR A 110 -10.84 3.35 -6.05
C TYR A 110 -11.79 2.77 -7.11
N CYS A 111 -11.29 1.94 -8.02
CA CYS A 111 -12.12 1.22 -8.99
C CYS A 111 -13.13 0.30 -8.32
N LEU A 112 -12.70 -0.43 -7.29
CA LEU A 112 -13.59 -1.31 -6.52
C LEU A 112 -14.67 -0.52 -5.79
N GLU A 113 -14.31 0.59 -5.16
CA GLU A 113 -15.28 1.46 -4.48
C GLU A 113 -16.39 1.91 -5.43
N LEU A 114 -16.04 2.34 -6.64
CA LEU A 114 -17.00 2.74 -7.66
C LEU A 114 -17.92 1.58 -8.12
N ARG A 115 -17.44 0.33 -8.04
CA ARG A 115 -18.23 -0.86 -8.43
C ARG A 115 -19.15 -1.34 -7.30
N VAL A 116 -18.70 -1.21 -6.06
CA VAL A 116 -19.47 -1.67 -4.87
C VAL A 116 -20.46 -0.59 -4.42
N ALA A 117 -20.24 0.68 -4.74
CA ALA A 117 -21.17 1.75 -4.43
C ALA A 117 -22.52 1.54 -5.14
N PRO A 118 -23.67 1.57 -4.44
CA PRO A 118 -24.96 1.40 -5.08
C PRO A 118 -25.17 2.48 -6.13
N LEU A 119 -25.59 2.08 -7.33
CA LEU A 119 -26.02 3.00 -8.38
C LEU A 119 -27.10 3.92 -7.79
N ARG A 120 -26.92 5.21 -7.86
CA ARG A 120 -28.00 6.17 -7.56
C ARG A 120 -29.11 5.87 -8.55
N GLY A 121 -30.22 5.30 -8.07
CA GLY A 121 -31.47 5.26 -8.81
C GLY A 121 -31.87 6.69 -9.13
N ASP A 122 -31.73 7.06 -10.39
CA ASP A 122 -32.26 8.30 -10.95
C ASP A 122 -33.79 8.11 -11.12
N ASN A 123 -34.47 7.89 -10.01
CA ASN A 123 -35.94 7.87 -9.96
C ASN A 123 -36.43 9.19 -9.36
N SER A 124 -36.18 10.28 -10.07
CA SER A 124 -36.98 11.48 -9.94
C SER A 124 -37.96 11.54 -11.11
N SER A 125 -39.01 10.72 -11.03
CA SER A 125 -40.26 11.07 -11.67
C SER A 125 -40.84 12.27 -10.89
N PRO A 126 -41.24 13.35 -11.55
CA PRO A 126 -41.92 14.43 -10.87
C PRO A 126 -43.36 13.98 -10.58
N GLU A 127 -43.64 13.55 -9.36
CA GLU A 127 -45.01 13.54 -8.86
C GLU A 127 -45.29 14.91 -8.24
N GLU A 128 -46.16 15.64 -8.92
CA GLU A 128 -46.83 16.84 -8.43
C GLU A 128 -47.70 16.50 -7.19
N GLY A 129 -47.55 17.31 -6.17
CA GLY A 129 -48.61 17.60 -5.18
C GLY A 129 -48.52 16.82 -3.89
N ALA A 130 -48.05 17.46 -2.83
CA ALA A 130 -48.73 17.65 -1.57
C ALA A 130 -47.80 18.17 -0.47
N ASP A 131 -48.17 19.30 0.02
CA ASP A 131 -47.70 20.02 1.21
C ASP A 131 -47.62 19.07 2.44
N ASN A 132 -46.43 18.88 3.02
CA ASN A 132 -46.37 18.62 4.47
C ASN A 132 -44.96 18.94 5.04
N ARG A 133 -44.93 19.92 5.93
CA ARG A 133 -43.76 20.37 6.69
C ARG A 133 -43.33 19.28 7.67
N GLY A 134 -42.25 18.62 7.35
CA GLY A 134 -41.52 17.73 8.25
C GLY A 134 -40.07 17.70 7.79
N SER A 135 -39.19 18.35 8.54
CA SER A 135 -37.76 18.37 8.28
C SER A 135 -37.19 16.93 8.32
N ARG A 136 -37.27 16.28 7.21
CA ARG A 136 -36.59 14.96 6.99
C ARG A 136 -35.15 15.27 6.65
N ALA A 137 -34.25 15.11 7.63
CA ALA A 137 -32.83 15.14 7.39
C ALA A 137 -32.52 14.21 6.21
N GLN A 138 -32.13 14.77 5.07
CA GLN A 138 -31.69 13.98 3.93
C GLN A 138 -30.49 13.14 4.37
N PRO A 139 -30.44 11.83 4.10
CA PRO A 139 -29.28 11.03 4.40
C PRO A 139 -28.11 11.61 3.60
N THR A 140 -27.16 12.21 4.28
CA THR A 140 -25.90 12.62 3.67
C THR A 140 -25.30 11.40 3.00
N PRO A 141 -24.89 11.47 1.71
CA PRO A 141 -24.28 10.34 1.05
C PRO A 141 -23.09 9.89 1.88
N ARG A 142 -23.09 8.63 2.33
CA ARG A 142 -21.93 8.02 3.01
C ARG A 142 -20.72 8.25 2.10
N ARG A 143 -19.77 9.04 2.58
CA ARG A 143 -18.54 9.32 1.86
C ARG A 143 -17.71 8.03 1.86
N ALA A 144 -17.38 7.55 0.69
CA ALA A 144 -16.49 6.41 0.49
C ALA A 144 -15.12 6.73 1.08
N ASN A 145 -14.62 5.91 1.98
CA ASN A 145 -13.30 6.05 2.54
C ASN A 145 -12.43 4.87 2.09
N ILE A 146 -11.28 5.16 1.51
CA ILE A 146 -10.26 4.17 1.19
C ILE A 146 -9.20 4.26 2.29
N HIS A 147 -8.84 3.13 2.87
CA HIS A 147 -7.70 3.05 3.78
C HIS A 147 -6.64 2.12 3.20
N LEU A 148 -5.39 2.56 3.13
CA LEU A 148 -4.27 1.79 2.58
C LEU A 148 -3.12 1.72 3.58
N ILE A 149 -2.74 0.51 3.98
CA ILE A 149 -1.54 0.25 4.76
C ILE A 149 -0.34 0.09 3.81
N LEU A 150 0.69 0.90 4.03
CA LEU A 150 1.97 0.83 3.33
C LEU A 150 2.97 0.11 4.22
N GLY A 151 3.26 -1.15 3.90
CA GLY A 151 4.06 -1.99 4.78
C GLY A 151 5.18 -2.74 4.07
N GLY A 152 6.07 -3.29 4.88
CA GLY A 152 7.14 -4.14 4.42
C GLY A 152 7.94 -4.74 5.56
N TYR A 153 8.77 -5.70 5.19
CA TYR A 153 9.69 -6.39 6.07
C TYR A 153 11.15 -6.05 5.69
N SER A 154 11.97 -5.74 6.71
CA SER A 154 13.40 -5.48 6.54
C SER A 154 13.66 -4.37 5.49
N TYR A 155 14.27 -4.68 4.35
CA TYR A 155 14.46 -3.74 3.24
C TYR A 155 13.12 -3.18 2.72
N GLY A 156 12.07 -3.99 2.66
CA GLY A 156 10.73 -3.52 2.30
C GLY A 156 10.20 -2.46 3.29
N SER A 157 10.51 -2.58 4.58
CA SER A 157 10.16 -1.58 5.59
C SER A 157 10.96 -0.27 5.42
N LEU A 158 12.24 -0.39 5.05
CA LEU A 158 13.08 0.75 4.73
C LEU A 158 12.49 1.54 3.56
N ILE A 159 12.17 0.88 2.45
CA ILE A 159 11.56 1.55 1.29
C ILE A 159 10.21 2.15 1.66
N ALA A 160 9.33 1.41 2.36
CA ALA A 160 8.00 1.88 2.76
C ALA A 160 8.06 3.16 3.60
N SER A 161 9.03 3.29 4.50
CA SER A 161 9.19 4.49 5.34
C SER A 161 9.63 5.75 4.59
N HIS A 162 10.14 5.61 3.36
CA HIS A 162 10.65 6.70 2.52
C HIS A 162 9.71 7.07 1.35
N LEU A 163 8.50 6.53 1.33
CA LEU A 163 7.55 6.80 0.24
C LEU A 163 7.16 8.28 0.17
N PRO A 164 6.88 8.81 -1.03
CA PRO A 164 6.27 10.12 -1.19
C PRO A 164 4.90 10.18 -0.51
N THR A 165 4.43 11.39 -0.21
CA THR A 165 3.10 11.62 0.34
C THR A 165 1.99 11.16 -0.61
N LEU A 166 0.81 10.86 -0.08
CA LEU A 166 -0.33 10.38 -0.84
C LEU A 166 -0.72 11.32 -1.99
N ASP A 167 -0.67 12.64 -1.75
CA ASP A 167 -0.98 13.66 -2.76
C ASP A 167 0.01 13.65 -3.92
N VAL A 168 1.31 13.48 -3.63
CA VAL A 168 2.35 13.34 -4.66
C VAL A 168 2.09 12.11 -5.50
N VAL A 169 1.87 10.94 -4.88
CA VAL A 169 1.59 9.70 -5.61
C VAL A 169 0.31 9.83 -6.44
N ALA A 170 -0.78 10.32 -5.86
CA ALA A 170 -2.03 10.50 -6.59
C ALA A 170 -1.86 11.44 -7.81
N ASN A 171 -1.07 12.50 -7.67
CA ASN A 171 -0.81 13.43 -8.78
C ASN A 171 -0.01 12.80 -9.92
N LEU A 172 0.93 11.88 -9.64
CA LEU A 172 1.66 11.14 -10.67
C LEU A 172 0.71 10.32 -11.56
N PHE A 173 -0.34 9.75 -10.96
CA PHE A 173 -1.32 8.93 -11.70
C PHE A 173 -2.45 9.77 -12.31
N LYS A 174 -2.74 10.96 -11.83
CA LYS A 174 -3.64 11.92 -12.50
C LYS A 174 -2.99 12.53 -13.75
N ASN A 175 -1.70 12.85 -13.68
CA ASN A 175 -0.93 13.45 -14.77
C ASN A 175 -0.24 12.41 -15.68
N MET A 176 -1.00 11.42 -16.15
CA MET A 176 -0.51 10.28 -16.94
C MET A 176 0.27 10.65 -18.23
N LYS A 177 0.23 11.92 -18.65
CA LYS A 177 1.02 12.40 -19.80
C LYS A 177 2.51 12.54 -19.49
N ALA A 178 2.86 12.68 -18.21
CA ALA A 178 4.25 12.89 -17.80
C ALA A 178 5.07 11.60 -17.75
N ALA A 179 4.43 10.44 -17.54
CA ALA A 179 5.13 9.15 -17.42
C ALA A 179 4.31 8.03 -18.09
N PRO A 180 4.75 7.47 -19.24
CA PRO A 180 4.05 6.37 -19.91
C PRO A 180 3.70 5.18 -19.04
N PRO A 181 4.57 4.72 -18.09
CA PRO A 181 4.25 3.63 -17.19
C PRO A 181 3.02 3.88 -16.32
N SER A 182 2.74 5.13 -15.91
CA SER A 182 1.58 5.43 -15.07
C SER A 182 0.25 5.12 -15.75
N TYR A 183 0.15 5.33 -17.04
CA TYR A 183 -1.05 4.98 -17.82
C TYR A 183 -1.29 3.47 -17.85
N GLU A 184 -0.24 2.67 -18.07
CA GLU A 184 -0.32 1.21 -18.10
C GLU A 184 -0.70 0.65 -16.72
N ILE A 185 -0.14 1.21 -15.65
CA ILE A 185 -0.51 0.86 -14.27
C ILE A 185 -2.00 1.10 -14.02
N VAL A 186 -2.53 2.27 -14.40
CA VAL A 186 -3.96 2.60 -14.26
C VAL A 186 -4.84 1.65 -15.08
N GLN A 187 -4.44 1.35 -16.32
CA GLN A 187 -5.17 0.38 -17.15
C GLN A 187 -5.20 -1.00 -16.49
N THR A 188 -4.07 -1.45 -15.94
CA THR A 188 -3.96 -2.74 -15.26
C THR A 188 -4.87 -2.76 -14.02
N ALA A 189 -4.88 -1.69 -13.21
CA ALA A 189 -5.77 -1.56 -12.07
C ALA A 189 -7.25 -1.66 -12.47
N GLY A 190 -7.64 -0.97 -13.53
CA GLY A 190 -8.99 -1.02 -14.09
C GLY A 190 -9.38 -2.41 -14.60
N LYS A 191 -8.49 -3.09 -15.35
CA LYS A 191 -8.72 -4.44 -15.86
C LYS A 191 -8.86 -5.45 -14.71
N VAL A 192 -7.94 -5.44 -13.74
CA VAL A 192 -7.95 -6.36 -12.60
C VAL A 192 -9.19 -6.13 -11.74
N SER A 193 -9.61 -4.88 -11.53
CA SER A 193 -10.86 -4.60 -10.82
C SER A 193 -12.11 -5.08 -11.59
N GLY A 194 -12.03 -5.19 -12.91
CA GLY A 194 -13.10 -5.70 -13.77
C GLY A 194 -13.42 -7.18 -13.56
N PHE A 195 -12.47 -7.97 -13.05
CA PHE A 195 -12.68 -9.38 -12.70
C PHE A 195 -13.36 -9.57 -11.35
N PHE A 196 -13.55 -8.50 -10.58
CA PHE A 196 -14.28 -8.57 -9.31
C PHE A 196 -15.77 -8.63 -9.56
N GLU A 197 -16.37 -9.79 -9.31
CA GLU A 197 -17.84 -9.98 -9.34
C GLU A 197 -18.40 -9.65 -7.96
N ALA A 198 -19.13 -8.55 -7.84
CA ALA A 198 -19.91 -8.28 -6.65
C ALA A 198 -21.04 -9.30 -6.55
N SER A 199 -21.16 -10.02 -5.43
CA SER A 199 -22.24 -10.99 -5.20
C SER A 199 -23.60 -10.34 -5.44
N GLY A 200 -24.27 -10.73 -6.53
CA GLY A 200 -25.65 -10.31 -6.85
C GLY A 200 -25.80 -9.20 -7.89
N SER A 201 -24.72 -8.70 -8.48
CA SER A 201 -24.82 -7.76 -9.59
C SER A 201 -24.80 -8.49 -10.94
N THR A 202 -25.74 -8.11 -11.82
CA THR A 202 -25.65 -8.46 -13.24
C THR A 202 -24.32 -7.96 -13.81
N PRO A 203 -23.68 -8.71 -14.73
CA PRO A 203 -22.41 -8.28 -15.31
C PRO A 203 -22.62 -6.95 -16.03
N GLU A 204 -22.24 -5.87 -15.39
CA GLU A 204 -22.23 -4.55 -16.02
C GLU A 204 -21.11 -4.48 -17.07
N ARG A 205 -21.39 -3.69 -18.11
CA ARG A 205 -20.49 -3.42 -19.23
C ARG A 205 -19.04 -3.26 -18.77
N PRO A 206 -18.08 -3.98 -19.37
CA PRO A 206 -16.67 -3.74 -19.09
C PRO A 206 -16.37 -2.25 -19.28
N LEU A 207 -15.81 -1.60 -18.27
CA LEU A 207 -15.37 -0.20 -18.40
C LEU A 207 -14.38 -0.14 -19.58
N VAL A 208 -14.71 0.65 -20.59
CA VAL A 208 -13.86 0.83 -21.78
C VAL A 208 -12.63 1.63 -21.37
N ALA A 209 -11.49 1.41 -21.99
CA ALA A 209 -10.20 2.05 -21.65
C ALA A 209 -10.25 3.60 -21.54
N ARG A 210 -11.20 4.25 -22.19
CA ARG A 210 -11.45 5.71 -22.07
C ARG A 210 -11.98 6.09 -20.67
N ASP A 211 -12.68 5.19 -20.01
CA ASP A 211 -13.33 5.45 -18.71
C ASP A 211 -12.33 5.39 -17.56
N TYR A 212 -11.26 4.58 -17.64
CA TYR A 212 -10.25 4.46 -16.57
C TYR A 212 -9.49 5.76 -16.33
N ARG A 213 -9.16 6.48 -17.40
CA ARG A 213 -8.49 7.77 -17.28
C ARG A 213 -9.41 8.81 -16.63
N ALA A 214 -10.63 8.96 -17.14
CA ALA A 214 -11.62 9.87 -16.58
C ALA A 214 -11.94 9.55 -15.12
N MET A 215 -11.85 8.27 -14.75
CA MET A 215 -12.08 7.79 -13.40
C MET A 215 -10.93 8.19 -12.45
N VAL A 216 -9.67 8.02 -12.86
CA VAL A 216 -8.50 8.41 -12.03
C VAL A 216 -8.36 9.93 -11.95
N GLU A 217 -8.71 10.68 -12.99
CA GLU A 217 -8.80 12.15 -12.94
C GLU A 217 -9.77 12.64 -11.84
N ARG A 218 -10.79 11.84 -11.52
CA ARG A 218 -11.76 12.09 -10.42
C ARG A 218 -11.35 11.51 -9.07
N LEU A 219 -10.19 10.87 -8.98
CA LEU A 219 -9.70 10.32 -7.71
C LEU A 219 -9.66 11.42 -6.64
N ASP A 220 -10.52 11.28 -5.64
CA ASP A 220 -10.59 12.22 -4.53
C ASP A 220 -9.71 11.73 -3.38
N ILE A 221 -8.51 12.28 -3.29
CA ILE A 221 -7.53 11.91 -2.27
C ILE A 221 -7.96 12.30 -0.85
N THR A 222 -8.91 13.23 -0.70
CA THR A 222 -9.44 13.60 0.62
C THR A 222 -10.21 12.46 1.27
N ARG A 223 -10.53 11.42 0.49
CA ARG A 223 -11.22 10.21 0.90
C ARG A 223 -10.28 9.02 1.11
N ALA A 224 -9.00 9.21 0.91
CA ALA A 224 -7.99 8.19 1.13
C ALA A 224 -7.17 8.51 2.37
N SER A 225 -6.96 7.51 3.21
CA SER A 225 -6.07 7.58 4.37
C SER A 225 -5.00 6.51 4.25
N ILE A 226 -3.83 6.78 4.80
CA ILE A 226 -2.70 5.84 4.81
C ILE A 226 -2.24 5.55 6.23
N SER A 227 -1.69 4.36 6.40
CA SER A 227 -1.01 3.92 7.62
C SER A 227 0.29 3.20 7.25
N TYR A 228 1.23 3.09 8.17
CA TYR A 228 2.50 2.42 7.93
C TYR A 228 2.66 1.18 8.81
N LEU A 229 3.19 0.09 8.24
CA LEU A 229 3.50 -1.15 8.94
C LEU A 229 4.95 -1.57 8.64
N LEU A 230 5.83 -1.45 9.62
CA LEU A 230 7.25 -1.75 9.49
C LEU A 230 7.58 -3.00 10.30
N VAL A 231 8.05 -4.06 9.64
CA VAL A 231 8.52 -5.27 10.31
C VAL A 231 10.04 -5.33 10.21
N SER A 232 10.72 -5.49 11.34
CA SER A 232 12.19 -5.43 11.47
C SER A 232 12.80 -4.22 10.74
N PRO A 233 12.45 -2.98 11.12
CA PRO A 233 12.94 -1.80 10.43
C PRO A 233 14.45 -1.66 10.54
N LEU A 234 15.09 -1.25 9.43
CA LEU A 234 16.53 -1.07 9.33
C LEU A 234 16.91 0.36 9.68
N LEU A 235 17.73 0.53 10.70
CA LEU A 235 18.24 1.83 11.14
C LEU A 235 19.73 2.03 10.79
N PRO A 236 20.26 3.27 10.87
CA PRO A 236 21.69 3.51 10.65
C PRO A 236 22.57 2.65 11.56
N PRO A 237 23.73 2.16 11.08
CA PRO A 237 24.33 2.47 9.75
C PRO A 237 23.82 1.60 8.61
N LEU A 238 23.11 0.51 8.86
CA LEU A 238 22.79 -0.49 7.84
C LEU A 238 21.92 0.08 6.71
N ASN A 239 20.90 0.88 7.02
CA ASN A 239 20.08 1.53 6.00
C ASN A 239 20.91 2.44 5.07
N LEU A 240 21.95 3.12 5.60
CA LEU A 240 22.85 3.95 4.80
C LEU A 240 23.69 3.13 3.83
N PHE A 241 24.15 1.93 4.25
CA PHE A 241 24.86 1.02 3.36
C PHE A 241 23.94 0.49 2.26
N LEU A 242 22.71 0.13 2.58
CA LEU A 242 21.72 -0.40 1.61
C LEU A 242 21.21 0.66 0.63
N THR A 243 21.38 1.94 0.94
CA THR A 243 21.06 3.07 0.06
C THR A 243 22.32 3.71 -0.53
N PHE A 244 23.49 3.13 -0.29
CA PHE A 244 24.79 3.67 -0.69
C PHE A 244 24.97 5.15 -0.30
N PHE A 245 24.55 5.50 0.92
CA PHE A 245 24.56 6.88 1.46
C PHE A 245 23.79 7.89 0.59
N SER A 246 22.96 7.44 -0.34
CA SER A 246 22.17 8.34 -1.17
C SER A 246 20.97 8.90 -0.40
N THR A 247 20.64 10.14 -0.67
CA THR A 247 19.35 10.71 -0.23
C THR A 247 18.24 10.06 -1.03
N MET A 248 17.22 9.55 -0.33
CA MET A 248 16.09 8.93 -1.00
C MET A 248 15.27 10.00 -1.72
N SER A 249 15.13 9.83 -3.03
CA SER A 249 14.27 10.63 -3.91
C SER A 249 13.59 9.68 -4.89
N LEU A 250 12.36 9.99 -5.27
CA LEU A 250 11.68 9.26 -6.32
C LEU A 250 12.18 9.76 -7.68
N ASP A 251 12.84 8.89 -8.40
CA ASP A 251 13.38 9.17 -9.74
C ASP A 251 12.47 8.51 -10.77
N ILE A 252 11.70 9.30 -11.52
CA ILE A 252 10.77 8.82 -12.56
C ILE A 252 11.24 9.21 -13.96
N SER A 253 10.99 8.34 -14.94
CA SER A 253 11.24 8.62 -16.35
C SER A 253 10.11 9.47 -16.94
N ILE A 254 10.47 10.62 -17.54
CA ILE A 254 9.57 11.45 -18.32
C ILE A 254 9.69 11.07 -19.80
N HIS A 255 8.73 11.48 -20.65
CA HIS A 255 8.62 11.17 -22.08
C HIS A 255 9.90 11.27 -22.93
N ILE A 256 10.94 11.92 -22.43
CA ILE A 256 12.25 12.02 -23.09
C ILE A 256 13.17 11.03 -22.35
N PRO A 257 13.74 10.01 -23.02
CA PRO A 257 14.55 8.95 -22.37
C PRO A 257 15.74 9.45 -21.55
N SER A 258 16.17 10.70 -21.75
CA SER A 258 17.29 11.34 -21.02
C SER A 258 16.87 12.24 -19.87
N GLN A 259 15.57 12.53 -19.70
CA GLN A 259 15.08 13.38 -18.60
C GLN A 259 14.42 12.54 -17.52
N ARG A 260 14.97 12.66 -16.31
CA ARG A 260 14.38 12.12 -15.08
C ARG A 260 13.95 13.27 -14.20
N GLU A 261 12.77 13.16 -13.65
CA GLU A 261 12.29 14.05 -12.60
C GLU A 261 12.65 13.44 -11.25
N GLN A 262 13.25 14.24 -10.38
CA GLN A 262 13.54 13.86 -8.99
C GLN A 262 12.53 14.51 -8.07
N ILE A 263 11.71 13.69 -7.42
CA ILE A 263 10.73 14.14 -6.44
C ILE A 263 11.29 13.85 -5.04
N PRO A 264 11.52 14.90 -4.20
CA PRO A 264 12.01 14.70 -2.85
C PRO A 264 11.00 13.91 -2.02
N CYS A 265 11.49 12.93 -1.26
CA CYS A 265 10.68 12.20 -0.31
C CYS A 265 10.75 12.86 1.07
N PRO A 266 9.65 12.86 1.84
CA PRO A 266 9.64 13.39 3.19
C PRO A 266 10.53 12.54 4.11
N LYS A 267 10.96 13.12 5.23
CA LYS A 267 11.72 12.36 6.23
C LYS A 267 10.85 11.26 6.82
N PRO A 268 11.36 10.02 6.95
CA PRO A 268 10.61 8.90 7.53
C PRO A 268 9.97 9.22 8.87
N THR A 269 10.70 9.91 9.76
CA THR A 269 10.21 10.31 11.08
C THR A 269 8.93 11.15 11.00
N HIS A 270 8.85 12.06 10.04
CA HIS A 270 7.66 12.90 9.85
C HIS A 270 6.45 12.05 9.40
N GLN A 271 6.63 11.19 8.40
CA GLN A 271 5.58 10.32 7.89
C GLN A 271 5.05 9.38 8.96
N LEU A 272 5.96 8.71 9.68
CA LEU A 272 5.61 7.72 10.69
C LEU A 272 4.91 8.34 11.92
N CYS A 273 5.22 9.60 12.26
CA CYS A 273 4.54 10.30 13.36
C CYS A 273 3.17 10.87 12.93
N THR A 274 3.05 11.32 11.67
CA THR A 274 1.83 11.98 11.18
C THR A 274 0.71 10.97 10.91
N HIS A 275 1.05 9.76 10.49
CA HIS A 275 0.08 8.71 10.15
C HIS A 275 0.08 7.59 11.19
N PRO A 276 -1.06 6.89 11.38
CA PRO A 276 -1.09 5.69 12.19
C PRO A 276 -0.01 4.72 11.72
N SER A 277 0.95 4.41 12.58
CA SER A 277 2.12 3.60 12.23
C SER A 277 2.39 2.57 13.28
N LEU A 278 2.78 1.36 12.85
CA LEU A 278 3.25 0.29 13.74
C LEU A 278 4.62 -0.21 13.27
N ALA A 279 5.58 -0.26 14.19
CA ALA A 279 6.83 -0.99 14.02
C ALA A 279 6.82 -2.25 14.88
N ILE A 280 7.07 -3.42 14.28
CA ILE A 280 7.21 -4.70 14.97
C ILE A 280 8.65 -5.16 14.79
N TYR A 281 9.35 -5.46 15.88
CA TYR A 281 10.76 -5.89 15.84
C TYR A 281 11.09 -6.81 16.99
N GLY A 282 12.11 -7.63 16.79
CA GLY A 282 12.57 -8.57 17.80
C GLY A 282 13.67 -7.98 18.68
N ASN A 283 13.72 -8.41 19.96
CA ASN A 283 14.78 -7.98 20.87
C ASN A 283 16.11 -8.73 20.65
N GLN A 284 16.13 -9.74 19.78
CA GLN A 284 17.33 -10.46 19.36
C GLN A 284 17.70 -10.18 17.88
N ASP A 285 17.20 -9.09 17.31
CA ASP A 285 17.53 -8.68 15.96
C ASP A 285 19.02 -8.33 15.83
N THR A 286 19.72 -9.03 14.93
CA THR A 286 21.16 -8.88 14.69
C THR A 286 21.50 -7.79 13.67
N PHE A 287 20.54 -7.32 12.88
CA PHE A 287 20.72 -6.25 11.87
C PHE A 287 20.57 -4.87 12.50
N THR A 288 19.58 -4.68 13.36
CA THR A 288 19.43 -3.47 14.15
C THR A 288 19.22 -3.87 15.61
N SER A 289 20.14 -3.51 16.49
CA SER A 289 20.06 -3.91 17.89
C SER A 289 18.79 -3.38 18.57
N ALA A 290 18.24 -4.18 19.50
CA ALA A 290 17.04 -3.81 20.27
C ALA A 290 17.19 -2.44 20.95
N SER A 291 18.37 -2.14 21.53
CA SER A 291 18.62 -0.84 22.14
C SER A 291 18.45 0.34 21.19
N LYS A 292 18.88 0.21 19.92
CA LYS A 292 18.68 1.25 18.90
C LYS A 292 17.21 1.35 18.47
N LEU A 293 16.54 0.20 18.31
CA LEU A 293 15.13 0.15 17.95
C LEU A 293 14.26 0.76 19.03
N ASN A 294 14.55 0.45 20.30
CA ASN A 294 13.82 1.00 21.44
C ASN A 294 14.01 2.52 21.55
N LYS A 295 15.26 3.00 21.46
CA LYS A 295 15.53 4.44 21.46
C LYS A 295 14.79 5.15 20.31
N TRP A 296 14.89 4.62 19.11
CA TRP A 296 14.21 5.17 17.94
C TRP A 296 12.67 5.15 18.08
N SER A 297 12.10 4.07 18.62
CA SER A 297 10.65 3.96 18.80
C SER A 297 10.15 4.91 19.90
N ASP A 298 10.93 5.08 20.98
CA ASP A 298 10.62 6.02 22.05
C ASP A 298 10.64 7.47 21.52
N GLU A 299 11.65 7.85 20.75
CA GLU A 299 11.72 9.17 20.13
C GLU A 299 10.51 9.46 19.23
N LEU A 300 10.07 8.48 18.42
CA LEU A 300 8.90 8.63 17.56
C LEU A 300 7.59 8.66 18.35
N SER A 301 7.44 7.79 19.35
CA SER A 301 6.22 7.69 20.15
C SER A 301 5.95 8.95 20.98
N HIS A 302 7.02 9.59 21.47
CA HIS A 302 6.94 10.80 22.27
C HIS A 302 6.95 12.10 21.45
N ALA A 303 7.06 12.03 20.13
CA ALA A 303 6.97 13.20 19.27
C ALA A 303 5.57 13.87 19.38
N PRO A 304 5.47 15.19 19.31
CA PRO A 304 4.19 15.89 19.44
C PRO A 304 3.14 15.36 18.44
N ARG A 305 1.97 14.98 18.95
CA ARG A 305 0.83 14.44 18.17
C ARG A 305 1.16 13.17 17.38
N SER A 306 2.18 12.42 17.80
CA SER A 306 2.56 11.20 17.13
C SER A 306 1.45 10.13 17.19
N GLN A 307 1.23 9.46 16.07
CA GLN A 307 0.38 8.29 15.94
C GLN A 307 1.21 6.99 15.80
N PHE A 308 2.51 7.08 16.04
CA PHE A 308 3.44 5.96 15.98
C PHE A 308 3.30 5.05 17.20
N ARG A 309 3.35 3.76 16.95
CA ARG A 309 3.39 2.69 17.95
C ARG A 309 4.47 1.68 17.60
N SER A 310 4.95 0.98 18.59
CA SER A 310 5.89 -0.12 18.41
C SER A 310 5.50 -1.34 19.24
N ALA A 311 5.96 -2.50 18.81
CA ALA A 311 5.87 -3.75 19.55
C ALA A 311 7.22 -4.46 19.45
N GLU A 312 7.90 -4.57 20.59
CA GLU A 312 9.07 -5.43 20.75
C GLU A 312 8.60 -6.86 21.01
N ILE A 313 9.14 -7.82 20.27
CA ILE A 313 8.79 -9.23 20.36
C ILE A 313 9.94 -9.97 21.05
N ASP A 314 9.62 -10.56 22.19
CA ASP A 314 10.60 -11.28 22.98
C ASP A 314 11.08 -12.55 22.28
N GLY A 315 12.39 -12.72 22.26
CA GLY A 315 13.07 -13.85 21.62
C GLY A 315 13.17 -13.79 20.10
N ALA A 316 12.54 -12.81 19.43
CA ALA A 316 12.57 -12.73 17.97
C ALA A 316 13.90 -12.17 17.45
N GLY A 317 14.51 -12.89 16.50
CA GLY A 317 15.60 -12.42 15.67
C GLY A 317 15.09 -11.74 14.40
N HIS A 318 16.03 -11.29 13.55
CA HIS A 318 15.68 -10.60 12.29
C HIS A 318 14.85 -11.48 11.34
N PHE A 319 15.10 -12.79 11.32
CA PHE A 319 14.48 -13.73 10.37
C PHE A 319 13.22 -14.42 10.89
N TRP A 320 12.76 -14.12 12.11
CA TRP A 320 11.51 -14.62 12.68
C TRP A 320 11.39 -16.17 12.72
N ARG A 321 12.50 -16.87 12.97
CA ARG A 321 12.56 -18.34 12.90
C ARG A 321 12.34 -19.03 14.25
N GLU A 322 12.34 -18.26 15.32
CA GLU A 322 12.24 -18.74 16.69
C GLU A 322 10.78 -19.13 17.02
N ASP A 323 10.61 -20.13 17.88
CA ASP A 323 9.29 -20.62 18.23
C ASP A 323 8.46 -19.57 18.99
N GLY A 324 7.20 -19.43 18.60
CA GLY A 324 6.22 -18.56 19.25
C GLY A 324 6.31 -17.07 18.90
N VAL A 325 7.40 -16.59 18.27
CA VAL A 325 7.57 -15.17 17.93
C VAL A 325 6.57 -14.69 16.89
N GLU A 326 6.24 -15.53 15.91
CA GLU A 326 5.20 -15.24 14.90
C GLU A 326 3.84 -14.97 15.57
N SER A 327 3.47 -15.75 16.60
CA SER A 327 2.20 -15.57 17.31
C SER A 327 2.15 -14.22 18.02
N GLN A 328 3.22 -13.82 18.71
CA GLN A 328 3.32 -12.52 19.37
C GLN A 328 3.21 -11.37 18.35
N ALA A 329 3.89 -11.47 17.21
CA ALA A 329 3.82 -10.47 16.13
C ALA A 329 2.39 -10.34 15.56
N ARG A 330 1.70 -11.46 15.35
CA ARG A 330 0.30 -11.48 14.91
C ARG A 330 -0.63 -10.81 15.93
N ASP A 331 -0.41 -11.04 17.22
CA ASP A 331 -1.18 -10.41 18.29
C ASP A 331 -0.96 -8.89 18.32
N ALA A 332 0.29 -8.45 18.21
CA ALA A 332 0.64 -7.04 18.11
C ALA A 332 -0.04 -6.37 16.89
N LEU A 333 0.03 -7.01 15.72
CA LEU A 333 -0.62 -6.53 14.50
C LEU A 333 -2.15 -6.45 14.66
N ARG A 334 -2.80 -7.50 15.19
CA ARG A 334 -4.26 -7.49 15.41
C ARG A 334 -4.70 -6.40 16.37
N ASN A 335 -3.95 -6.18 17.44
CA ASN A 335 -4.26 -5.14 18.41
C ASN A 335 -4.17 -3.74 17.76
N TRP A 336 -3.16 -3.50 16.94
CA TRP A 336 -3.02 -2.24 16.22
C TRP A 336 -4.13 -2.03 15.18
N LEU A 337 -4.50 -3.07 14.40
CA LEU A 337 -5.56 -3.00 13.39
C LEU A 337 -6.94 -2.62 13.96
N ARG A 338 -7.17 -2.81 15.25
CA ARG A 338 -8.41 -2.36 15.94
C ARG A 338 -8.42 -0.86 16.26
N LEU A 339 -7.28 -0.20 16.17
CA LEU A 339 -7.08 1.20 16.54
C LEU A 339 -7.05 2.15 15.33
N ILE A 340 -6.97 1.59 14.14
CA ILE A 340 -6.90 2.35 12.87
C ILE A 340 -8.19 2.17 12.06
N PRO A 341 -8.45 3.06 11.05
CA PRO A 341 -9.66 3.02 10.23
C PRO A 341 -9.96 1.69 9.56
#